data_6b07cb1871fef6c512938f01d69b776d
#
_entry.id   6b07cb1871fef6c512938f01d69b776d
#
_cell.length_a   1.000
_cell.length_b   1.000
_cell.length_c   1.000
_cell.angle_alpha   90.00
_cell.angle_beta   90.00
_cell.angle_gamma   90.00
#
_symmetry.space_group_name_H-M   'P 1'
#
loop_
_entity.id
_entity.type
_entity.pdbx_description
1 polymer ?
#
loop_
_entity_poly.entity_id
_entity_poly.type
_entity_poly.pdbx_seq_one_letter_code
_entity_poly.pdbx_strand_id
1 'polypeptide(L)'
;MKIAVCVSGGGTNLQAIIDAIDNGTITNTQIEVVISNNADAYALERAKKAGIKAVCISPKSYENRVAFNEDFLKQLNSYHVDLVVLAGFLVVIPPEMIKQYRNRIINIHPSLIPSFCGTGYYGLKVHEGVLARGVKVTGATCHFVDEGTDTGPIILQKAVEVKQGDTPEVLQRRVMEQAEWKIMPHAIDLIANGRVSVEDGHVIIDEK
;
A
#
# COMPACT_ATOMS: atom_id res chain seq x y z
N MET A 1 17.72 1.30 -0.83
CA MET A 1 16.57 1.21 -1.74
C MET A 1 15.80 2.52 -1.74
N LYS A 2 15.42 3.05 -2.91
CA LYS A 2 14.58 4.25 -3.07
C LYS A 2 13.14 3.84 -3.29
N ILE A 3 12.20 4.39 -2.53
CA ILE A 3 10.78 4.07 -2.69
C ILE A 3 9.93 5.28 -3.05
N ALA A 4 8.88 5.07 -3.87
CA ALA A 4 7.77 5.99 -4.00
C ALA A 4 6.60 5.48 -3.16
N VAL A 5 5.95 6.36 -2.40
CA VAL A 5 4.74 6.00 -1.65
C VAL A 5 3.54 6.72 -2.27
N CYS A 6 2.59 5.94 -2.80
CA CYS A 6 1.36 6.44 -3.41
C CYS A 6 0.21 6.40 -2.40
N VAL A 7 -0.53 7.50 -2.30
CA VAL A 7 -1.57 7.74 -1.28
C VAL A 7 -2.78 8.45 -1.88
N SER A 8 -3.95 8.34 -1.24
CA SER A 8 -5.16 9.08 -1.66
C SER A 8 -5.80 9.93 -0.57
N GLY A 9 -5.46 9.71 0.70
CA GLY A 9 -6.17 10.32 1.83
C GLY A 9 -5.28 10.68 3.02
N GLY A 10 -5.64 10.21 4.22
CA GLY A 10 -5.02 10.59 5.49
C GLY A 10 -3.55 10.19 5.68
N GLY A 11 -3.07 9.15 4.99
CA GLY A 11 -1.68 8.72 4.99
C GLY A 11 -1.20 8.08 6.30
N THR A 12 -2.04 7.33 6.98
CA THR A 12 -1.66 6.65 8.23
C THR A 12 -0.61 5.56 8.00
N ASN A 13 -0.73 4.81 6.90
CA ASN A 13 0.30 3.85 6.48
C ASN A 13 1.61 4.55 6.06
N LEU A 14 1.52 5.70 5.36
CA LEU A 14 2.70 6.54 5.08
C LEU A 14 3.40 6.95 6.37
N GLN A 15 2.65 7.40 7.39
CA GLN A 15 3.24 7.76 8.68
C GLN A 15 3.95 6.58 9.33
N ALA A 16 3.32 5.39 9.32
CA ALA A 16 3.94 4.19 9.86
C ALA A 16 5.27 3.82 9.14
N ILE A 17 5.35 4.06 7.82
CA ILE A 17 6.59 3.86 7.05
C ILE A 17 7.65 4.90 7.45
N ILE A 18 7.28 6.18 7.55
CA ILE A 18 8.19 7.26 7.98
C ILE A 18 8.76 6.94 9.37
N ASP A 19 7.89 6.66 10.34
CA ASP A 19 8.28 6.35 11.71
C ASP A 19 9.20 5.11 11.78
N ALA A 20 8.93 4.10 10.93
CA ALA A 20 9.73 2.89 10.88
C ALA A 20 11.12 3.09 10.25
N ILE A 21 11.26 4.02 9.31
CA ILE A 21 12.57 4.44 8.77
C ILE A 21 13.34 5.23 9.84
N ASP A 22 12.68 6.20 10.48
CA ASP A 22 13.31 7.09 11.46
C ASP A 22 13.80 6.32 12.70
N ASN A 23 13.09 5.29 13.12
CA ASN A 23 13.47 4.46 14.29
C ASN A 23 14.35 3.25 13.93
N GLY A 24 14.71 3.07 12.65
CA GLY A 24 15.58 1.99 12.18
C GLY A 24 14.92 0.62 12.05
N THR A 25 13.59 0.52 12.14
CA THR A 25 12.83 -0.72 11.87
C THR A 25 12.89 -1.07 10.38
N ILE A 26 12.83 -0.08 9.49
CA ILE A 26 13.13 -0.24 8.07
C ILE A 26 14.56 0.22 7.83
N THR A 27 15.39 -0.67 7.30
CA THR A 27 16.78 -0.41 7.00
C THR A 27 17.00 -0.22 5.49
N ASN A 28 18.15 0.31 5.09
CA ASN A 28 18.58 0.44 3.68
C ASN A 28 17.52 1.09 2.75
N THR A 29 16.64 1.94 3.28
CA THR A 29 15.50 2.51 2.54
C THR A 29 15.37 4.01 2.78
N GLN A 30 15.02 4.73 1.71
CA GLN A 30 14.60 6.15 1.78
C GLN A 30 13.35 6.37 0.94
N ILE A 31 12.45 7.25 1.40
CA ILE A 31 11.32 7.70 0.60
C ILE A 31 11.79 8.82 -0.32
N GLU A 32 11.83 8.56 -1.62
CA GLU A 32 12.24 9.55 -2.63
C GLU A 32 11.12 10.54 -2.93
N VAL A 33 9.87 10.05 -2.95
CA VAL A 33 8.69 10.85 -3.26
C VAL A 33 7.42 10.24 -2.66
N VAL A 34 6.51 11.11 -2.22
CA VAL A 34 5.13 10.77 -1.92
C VAL A 34 4.25 11.35 -3.02
N ILE A 35 3.46 10.49 -3.68
CA ILE A 35 2.57 10.86 -4.77
C ILE A 35 1.12 10.68 -4.32
N SER A 36 0.31 11.73 -4.46
CA SER A 36 -1.14 11.63 -4.23
C SER A 36 -1.91 11.93 -5.51
N ASN A 37 -3.03 11.22 -5.71
CA ASN A 37 -4.02 11.55 -6.74
C ASN A 37 -5.01 12.64 -6.30
N ASN A 38 -4.91 13.12 -5.06
CA ASN A 38 -5.77 14.14 -4.47
C ASN A 38 -4.93 15.23 -3.83
N ALA A 39 -5.13 16.48 -4.26
CA ALA A 39 -4.38 17.64 -3.74
C ALA A 39 -4.66 17.90 -2.24
N ASP A 40 -5.86 17.54 -1.77
CA ASP A 40 -6.29 17.73 -0.38
C ASP A 40 -5.92 16.57 0.54
N ALA A 41 -5.15 15.60 0.05
CA ALA A 41 -4.72 14.46 0.87
C ALA A 41 -3.80 14.91 2.00
N TYR A 42 -4.20 14.67 3.24
CA TYR A 42 -3.37 15.00 4.41
C TYR A 42 -2.01 14.27 4.41
N ALA A 43 -1.91 13.16 3.69
CA ALA A 43 -0.65 12.47 3.44
C ALA A 43 0.44 13.38 2.84
N LEU A 44 0.07 14.34 1.97
CA LEU A 44 1.03 15.31 1.41
C LEU A 44 1.60 16.24 2.49
N GLU A 45 0.79 16.61 3.47
CA GLU A 45 1.26 17.41 4.62
C GLU A 45 2.18 16.60 5.55
N ARG A 46 1.91 15.30 5.73
CA ARG A 46 2.82 14.41 6.47
C ARG A 46 4.19 14.33 5.79
N ALA A 47 4.20 14.13 4.46
CA ALA A 47 5.44 14.09 3.68
C ALA A 47 6.23 15.39 3.81
N LYS A 48 5.59 16.55 3.65
CA LYS A 48 6.22 17.87 3.80
C LYS A 48 6.82 18.06 5.19
N LYS A 49 6.09 17.69 6.25
CA LYS A 49 6.58 17.78 7.64
C LYS A 49 7.81 16.91 7.89
N ALA A 50 7.90 15.77 7.21
CA ALA A 50 9.07 14.88 7.26
C ALA A 50 10.20 15.26 6.28
N GLY A 51 10.09 16.40 5.57
CA GLY A 51 11.09 16.85 4.59
C GLY A 51 11.11 16.01 3.30
N ILE A 52 10.06 15.23 3.05
CA ILE A 52 9.96 14.34 1.88
C ILE A 52 9.25 15.08 0.75
N LYS A 53 9.74 14.89 -0.49
CA LYS A 53 9.10 15.44 -1.68
C LYS A 53 7.66 14.95 -1.81
N ALA A 54 6.72 15.89 -1.92
CA ALA A 54 5.29 15.61 -2.01
C ALA A 54 4.74 16.17 -3.32
N VAL A 55 4.07 15.32 -4.12
CA VAL A 55 3.56 15.65 -5.45
C VAL A 55 2.11 15.21 -5.57
N CYS A 56 1.28 16.04 -6.20
CA CYS A 56 -0.07 15.65 -6.59
C CYS A 56 -0.14 15.41 -8.10
N ILE A 57 -0.56 14.21 -8.50
CA ILE A 57 -0.83 13.82 -9.88
C ILE A 57 -2.28 13.34 -9.94
N SER A 58 -3.20 14.28 -10.18
CA SER A 58 -4.64 13.99 -10.13
C SER A 58 -5.17 13.55 -11.49
N PRO A 59 -5.92 12.44 -11.60
CA PRO A 59 -6.58 12.06 -12.85
C PRO A 59 -7.50 13.14 -13.41
N LYS A 60 -8.03 14.03 -12.55
CA LYS A 60 -8.90 15.14 -12.94
C LYS A 60 -8.19 16.25 -13.72
N SER A 61 -6.88 16.27 -13.70
CA SER A 61 -6.05 17.27 -14.40
C SER A 61 -5.72 16.89 -15.84
N TYR A 62 -6.19 15.73 -16.30
CA TYR A 62 -5.90 15.19 -17.63
C TYR A 62 -7.18 15.03 -18.45
N GLU A 63 -7.04 15.15 -19.75
CA GLU A 63 -8.15 15.03 -20.71
C GLU A 63 -8.81 13.64 -20.67
N ASN A 64 -7.98 12.61 -20.47
CA ASN A 64 -8.46 11.22 -20.41
C ASN A 64 -7.54 10.35 -19.57
N ARG A 65 -7.94 9.09 -19.37
CA ARG A 65 -7.19 8.13 -18.55
C ARG A 65 -5.83 7.76 -19.15
N VAL A 66 -5.71 7.74 -20.47
CA VAL A 66 -4.45 7.37 -21.14
C VAL A 66 -3.41 8.45 -20.86
N ALA A 67 -3.74 9.72 -21.08
CA ALA A 67 -2.84 10.84 -20.79
C ALA A 67 -2.39 10.89 -19.33
N PHE A 68 -3.32 10.61 -18.40
CA PHE A 68 -2.97 10.46 -16.98
C PHE A 68 -1.97 9.32 -16.74
N ASN A 69 -2.24 8.13 -17.28
CA ASN A 69 -1.40 6.95 -17.06
C ASN A 69 0.02 7.16 -17.60
N GLU A 70 0.15 7.75 -18.80
CA GLU A 70 1.44 8.04 -19.42
C GLU A 70 2.26 9.05 -18.60
N ASP A 71 1.64 10.15 -18.18
CA ASP A 71 2.34 11.16 -17.38
C ASP A 71 2.66 10.67 -15.98
N PHE A 72 1.75 9.93 -15.33
CA PHE A 72 2.00 9.31 -14.03
C PHE A 72 3.23 8.40 -14.08
N LEU A 73 3.30 7.52 -15.09
CA LEU A 73 4.44 6.63 -15.26
C LEU A 73 5.73 7.39 -15.59
N LYS A 74 5.66 8.42 -16.44
CA LYS A 74 6.79 9.28 -16.78
C LYS A 74 7.32 10.02 -15.55
N GLN A 75 6.44 10.60 -14.76
CA GLN A 75 6.83 11.31 -13.53
C GLN A 75 7.42 10.32 -12.51
N LEU A 76 6.80 9.15 -12.30
CA LEU A 76 7.33 8.12 -11.41
C LEU A 76 8.74 7.69 -11.83
N ASN A 77 8.96 7.45 -13.12
CA ASN A 77 10.26 7.06 -13.66
C ASN A 77 11.35 8.13 -13.43
N SER A 78 10.97 9.42 -13.42
CA SER A 78 11.92 10.51 -13.17
C SER A 78 12.54 10.50 -11.77
N TYR A 79 11.92 9.80 -10.83
CA TYR A 79 12.44 9.63 -9.46
C TYR A 79 13.38 8.44 -9.30
N HIS A 80 13.53 7.59 -10.32
CA HIS A 80 14.41 6.42 -10.30
C HIS A 80 14.23 5.54 -9.06
N VAL A 81 12.97 5.24 -8.73
CA VAL A 81 12.64 4.42 -7.56
C VAL A 81 12.79 2.94 -7.86
N ASP A 82 13.19 2.19 -6.83
CA ASP A 82 13.36 0.74 -6.88
C ASP A 82 12.04 0.02 -6.60
N LEU A 83 11.21 0.57 -5.69
CA LEU A 83 9.94 0.01 -5.25
C LEU A 83 8.85 1.08 -5.21
N VAL A 84 7.64 0.72 -5.60
CA VAL A 84 6.43 1.52 -5.45
C VAL A 84 5.56 0.91 -4.35
N VAL A 85 5.16 1.73 -3.39
CA VAL A 85 4.32 1.33 -2.25
C VAL A 85 2.96 1.99 -2.37
N LEU A 86 1.90 1.20 -2.52
CA LEU A 86 0.52 1.67 -2.51
C LEU A 86 0.00 1.65 -1.06
N ALA A 87 -0.09 2.82 -0.45
CA ALA A 87 -0.50 3.00 0.94
C ALA A 87 -1.87 3.67 1.03
N GLY A 88 -2.91 2.95 0.64
CA GLY A 88 -4.26 3.50 0.48
C GLY A 88 -4.39 4.35 -0.77
N PHE A 89 -3.84 3.91 -1.89
CA PHE A 89 -3.96 4.54 -3.19
C PHE A 89 -5.14 3.97 -3.95
N LEU A 90 -6.13 4.79 -4.25
CA LEU A 90 -7.42 4.36 -4.82
C LEU A 90 -7.49 4.45 -6.34
N VAL A 91 -6.37 4.71 -7.00
CA VAL A 91 -6.29 4.73 -8.47
C VAL A 91 -5.79 3.38 -8.96
N VAL A 92 -6.50 2.80 -9.91
CA VAL A 92 -6.10 1.54 -10.55
C VAL A 92 -4.76 1.73 -11.28
N ILE A 93 -3.81 0.86 -11.01
CA ILE A 93 -2.48 0.89 -11.63
C ILE A 93 -2.57 0.42 -13.08
N PRO A 94 -2.02 1.17 -14.06
CA PRO A 94 -2.08 0.79 -15.46
C PRO A 94 -1.19 -0.43 -15.75
N PRO A 95 -1.59 -1.29 -16.72
CA PRO A 95 -0.83 -2.49 -17.08
C PRO A 95 0.63 -2.23 -17.46
N GLU A 96 0.90 -1.12 -18.13
CA GLU A 96 2.26 -0.71 -18.53
C GLU A 96 3.15 -0.49 -17.31
N MET A 97 2.60 0.10 -16.24
CA MET A 97 3.31 0.31 -14.98
C MET A 97 3.56 -1.03 -14.28
N ILE A 98 2.57 -1.92 -14.24
CA ILE A 98 2.72 -3.27 -13.66
C ILE A 98 3.81 -4.04 -14.39
N LYS A 99 3.82 -3.99 -15.72
CA LYS A 99 4.84 -4.63 -16.56
C LYS A 99 6.24 -4.09 -16.27
N GLN A 100 6.39 -2.76 -16.18
CA GLN A 100 7.69 -2.11 -15.94
C GLN A 100 8.21 -2.35 -14.52
N TYR A 101 7.31 -2.36 -13.54
CA TYR A 101 7.61 -2.54 -12.12
C TYR A 101 7.17 -3.93 -11.62
N ARG A 102 7.25 -4.97 -12.46
CA ARG A 102 6.89 -6.35 -12.05
C ARG A 102 7.66 -6.76 -10.80
N ASN A 103 6.92 -7.27 -9.79
CA ASN A 103 7.44 -7.60 -8.45
C ASN A 103 8.15 -6.42 -7.75
N ARG A 104 7.77 -5.19 -8.10
CA ARG A 104 8.28 -3.94 -7.51
C ARG A 104 7.17 -2.93 -7.24
N ILE A 105 5.93 -3.39 -7.16
CA ILE A 105 4.79 -2.63 -6.64
C ILE A 105 4.18 -3.47 -5.55
N ILE A 106 4.05 -2.93 -4.35
CA ILE A 106 3.36 -3.59 -3.23
C ILE A 106 2.14 -2.79 -2.79
N ASN A 107 1.13 -3.48 -2.30
CA ASN A 107 -0.09 -2.88 -1.77
C ASN A 107 -0.40 -3.43 -0.38
N ILE A 108 -1.04 -2.63 0.45
CA ILE A 108 -1.65 -3.07 1.71
C ILE A 108 -3.17 -3.07 1.55
N HIS A 109 -3.78 -4.24 1.77
CA HIS A 109 -5.22 -4.42 1.74
C HIS A 109 -5.73 -4.78 3.13
N PRO A 110 -6.81 -4.11 3.64
CA PRO A 110 -7.25 -4.25 5.04
C PRO A 110 -8.13 -5.48 5.28
N SER A 111 -7.80 -6.62 4.65
CA SER A 111 -8.40 -7.93 4.92
C SER A 111 -7.39 -9.06 4.75
N LEU A 112 -7.79 -10.27 5.14
CA LEU A 112 -7.05 -11.50 4.83
C LEU A 112 -7.48 -12.00 3.45
N ILE A 113 -6.75 -11.61 2.39
CA ILE A 113 -6.97 -12.09 1.03
C ILE A 113 -6.96 -13.63 1.03
N PRO A 114 -7.90 -14.32 0.33
CA PRO A 114 -8.83 -13.82 -0.69
C PRO A 114 -10.20 -13.34 -0.17
N SER A 115 -10.39 -13.15 1.12
CA SER A 115 -11.67 -12.67 1.68
C SER A 115 -11.77 -11.16 1.63
N PHE A 116 -12.97 -10.62 1.33
CA PHE A 116 -13.28 -9.18 1.36
C PHE A 116 -12.27 -8.31 0.58
N CYS A 117 -11.90 -8.75 -0.63
CA CYS A 117 -10.97 -8.08 -1.52
C CYS A 117 -11.54 -7.97 -2.94
N GLY A 118 -10.83 -7.32 -3.85
CA GLY A 118 -11.26 -7.12 -5.23
C GLY A 118 -12.17 -5.90 -5.40
N THR A 119 -12.82 -5.83 -6.55
CA THR A 119 -13.64 -4.68 -6.95
C THR A 119 -14.74 -4.38 -5.94
N GLY A 120 -14.76 -3.15 -5.43
CA GLY A 120 -15.76 -2.69 -4.46
C GLY A 120 -15.34 -2.78 -2.99
N TYR A 121 -14.30 -3.54 -2.67
CA TYR A 121 -13.74 -3.63 -1.32
C TYR A 121 -12.54 -2.70 -1.15
N TYR A 122 -12.76 -1.53 -0.53
CA TYR A 122 -11.72 -0.57 -0.19
C TYR A 122 -12.12 0.28 1.02
N GLY A 123 -11.15 0.74 1.77
CA GLY A 123 -11.36 1.61 2.93
C GLY A 123 -12.37 1.01 3.92
N LEU A 124 -13.36 1.81 4.34
CA LEU A 124 -14.35 1.40 5.34
C LEU A 124 -15.25 0.25 4.86
N LYS A 125 -15.50 0.14 3.53
CA LYS A 125 -16.36 -0.90 2.93
C LYS A 125 -15.88 -2.32 3.22
N VAL A 126 -14.58 -2.52 3.39
CA VAL A 126 -14.02 -3.82 3.78
C VAL A 126 -14.54 -4.21 5.17
N HIS A 127 -14.47 -3.30 6.12
CA HIS A 127 -14.88 -3.54 7.51
C HIS A 127 -16.40 -3.66 7.65
N GLU A 128 -17.16 -2.88 6.87
CA GLU A 128 -18.62 -3.06 6.74
C GLU A 128 -18.96 -4.48 6.26
N GLY A 129 -18.29 -4.97 5.22
CA GLY A 129 -18.47 -6.33 4.69
C GLY A 129 -18.09 -7.41 5.71
N VAL A 130 -16.98 -7.24 6.42
CA VAL A 130 -16.53 -8.13 7.50
C VAL A 130 -17.59 -8.25 8.60
N LEU A 131 -18.09 -7.12 9.09
CA LEU A 131 -19.10 -7.08 10.15
C LEU A 131 -20.45 -7.64 9.67
N ALA A 132 -20.90 -7.26 8.47
CA ALA A 132 -22.15 -7.74 7.89
C ALA A 132 -22.14 -9.28 7.72
N ARG A 133 -20.98 -9.87 7.38
CA ARG A 133 -20.84 -11.33 7.25
C ARG A 133 -20.73 -12.04 8.60
N GLY A 134 -20.38 -11.33 9.68
CA GLY A 134 -20.26 -11.87 11.03
C GLY A 134 -19.05 -12.75 11.24
N VAL A 135 -17.97 -12.57 10.47
CA VAL A 135 -16.71 -13.30 10.69
C VAL A 135 -16.08 -12.91 12.02
N LYS A 136 -15.28 -13.80 12.61
CA LYS A 136 -14.66 -13.60 13.92
C LYS A 136 -13.21 -13.13 13.83
N VAL A 137 -12.58 -13.32 12.65
CA VAL A 137 -11.20 -12.95 12.38
C VAL A 137 -11.14 -12.24 11.03
N THR A 138 -10.48 -11.10 10.99
CA THR A 138 -10.09 -10.36 9.81
C THR A 138 -8.59 -10.06 9.88
N GLY A 139 -8.09 -9.05 9.19
CA GLY A 139 -6.68 -8.68 9.26
C GLY A 139 -6.26 -7.75 8.13
N ALA A 140 -4.98 -7.83 7.77
CA ALA A 140 -4.43 -7.15 6.62
C ALA A 140 -3.50 -8.06 5.83
N THR A 141 -3.35 -7.75 4.54
CA THR A 141 -2.48 -8.45 3.61
C THR A 141 -1.58 -7.43 2.90
N CYS A 142 -0.27 -7.62 2.96
CA CYS A 142 0.70 -6.95 2.09
C CYS A 142 1.05 -7.92 0.95
N HIS A 143 0.88 -7.46 -0.30
CA HIS A 143 1.09 -8.31 -1.49
C HIS A 143 1.71 -7.52 -2.63
N PHE A 144 2.35 -8.21 -3.56
CA PHE A 144 2.73 -7.62 -4.84
C PHE A 144 1.49 -7.33 -5.68
N VAL A 145 1.58 -6.30 -6.53
CA VAL A 145 0.51 -5.93 -7.45
C VAL A 145 0.75 -6.60 -8.80
N ASP A 146 -0.28 -7.27 -9.31
CA ASP A 146 -0.37 -7.83 -10.64
C ASP A 146 -1.51 -7.21 -11.44
N GLU A 147 -1.84 -7.78 -12.59
CA GLU A 147 -2.88 -7.28 -13.49
C GLU A 147 -4.31 -7.42 -12.95
N GLY A 148 -4.51 -8.23 -11.90
CA GLY A 148 -5.80 -8.37 -11.22
C GLY A 148 -5.97 -7.35 -10.08
N THR A 149 -7.14 -7.39 -9.45
CA THR A 149 -7.40 -6.56 -8.26
C THR A 149 -7.21 -7.42 -7.02
N ASP A 150 -6.18 -7.11 -6.23
CA ASP A 150 -5.81 -7.84 -5.01
C ASP A 150 -5.50 -9.34 -5.23
N THR A 151 -4.93 -9.69 -6.38
CA THR A 151 -4.64 -11.09 -6.79
C THR A 151 -3.16 -11.45 -6.79
N GLY A 152 -2.28 -10.48 -6.66
CA GLY A 152 -0.84 -10.71 -6.73
C GLY A 152 -0.26 -11.49 -5.54
N PRO A 153 0.99 -11.95 -5.66
CA PRO A 153 1.66 -12.78 -4.67
C PRO A 153 1.69 -12.15 -3.27
N ILE A 154 1.24 -12.89 -2.27
CA ILE A 154 1.14 -12.41 -0.88
C ILE A 154 2.52 -12.45 -0.23
N ILE A 155 2.92 -11.31 0.37
CA ILE A 155 4.18 -11.18 1.11
C ILE A 155 3.96 -11.51 2.58
N LEU A 156 3.05 -10.78 3.24
CA LEU A 156 2.74 -10.94 4.66
C LEU A 156 1.25 -10.80 4.92
N GLN A 157 0.76 -11.57 5.87
CA GLN A 157 -0.60 -11.43 6.40
C GLN A 157 -0.56 -11.38 7.93
N LYS A 158 -1.47 -10.61 8.51
CA LYS A 158 -1.64 -10.56 9.97
C LYS A 158 -3.12 -10.56 10.33
N ALA A 159 -3.50 -11.54 11.13
CA ALA A 159 -4.86 -11.69 11.64
C ALA A 159 -5.18 -10.71 12.78
N VAL A 160 -6.43 -10.27 12.82
CA VAL A 160 -6.99 -9.38 13.84
C VAL A 160 -8.38 -9.89 14.25
N GLU A 161 -8.65 -9.92 15.54
CA GLU A 161 -9.93 -10.35 16.07
C GLU A 161 -11.04 -9.31 15.81
N VAL A 162 -12.23 -9.81 15.41
CA VAL A 162 -13.45 -9.00 15.34
C VAL A 162 -14.21 -9.18 16.66
N LYS A 163 -14.44 -8.07 17.36
CA LYS A 163 -15.08 -8.09 18.68
C LYS A 163 -16.59 -7.80 18.56
N GLN A 164 -17.34 -8.34 19.50
CA GLN A 164 -18.76 -8.04 19.58
C GLN A 164 -18.99 -6.54 19.82
N GLY A 165 -19.87 -5.93 19.04
CA GLY A 165 -20.18 -4.50 19.12
C GLY A 165 -19.20 -3.59 18.37
N ASP A 166 -18.25 -4.13 17.61
CA ASP A 166 -17.42 -3.31 16.73
C ASP A 166 -18.28 -2.53 15.72
N THR A 167 -17.94 -1.26 15.53
CA THR A 167 -18.35 -0.51 14.34
C THR A 167 -17.29 -0.64 13.25
N PRO A 168 -17.62 -0.32 11.98
CA PRO A 168 -16.62 -0.34 10.90
C PRO A 168 -15.38 0.49 11.21
N GLU A 169 -15.54 1.67 11.83
CA GLU A 169 -14.45 2.58 12.18
C GLU A 169 -13.56 2.01 13.30
N VAL A 170 -14.18 1.40 14.31
CA VAL A 170 -13.44 0.75 15.41
C VAL A 170 -12.62 -0.42 14.90
N LEU A 171 -13.23 -1.25 14.03
CA LEU A 171 -12.53 -2.36 13.43
C LEU A 171 -11.42 -1.91 12.49
N GLN A 172 -11.68 -0.89 11.63
CA GLN A 172 -10.68 -0.31 10.75
C GLN A 172 -9.46 0.16 11.55
N ARG A 173 -9.68 0.94 12.61
CA ARG A 173 -8.59 1.43 13.45
C ARG A 173 -7.78 0.29 14.06
N ARG A 174 -8.45 -0.77 14.55
CA ARG A 174 -7.78 -1.94 15.10
C ARG A 174 -6.94 -2.67 14.05
N VAL A 175 -7.46 -2.84 12.83
CA VAL A 175 -6.72 -3.47 11.73
C VAL A 175 -5.51 -2.63 11.35
N MET A 176 -5.63 -1.30 11.26
CA MET A 176 -4.50 -0.41 11.03
C MET A 176 -3.41 -0.57 12.11
N GLU A 177 -3.78 -0.46 13.40
CA GLU A 177 -2.85 -0.47 14.52
C GLU A 177 -2.18 -1.84 14.74
N GLN A 178 -2.95 -2.92 14.59
CA GLN A 178 -2.49 -4.27 14.92
C GLN A 178 -1.90 -5.03 13.73
N ALA A 179 -2.26 -4.67 12.49
CA ALA A 179 -1.83 -5.36 11.29
C ALA A 179 -1.13 -4.44 10.28
N GLU A 180 -1.82 -3.47 9.67
CA GLU A 180 -1.27 -2.71 8.54
C GLU A 180 0.05 -2.01 8.88
N TRP A 181 0.09 -1.25 9.99
CA TRP A 181 1.28 -0.51 10.45
C TRP A 181 2.42 -1.40 10.97
N LYS A 182 2.22 -2.71 10.95
CA LYS A 182 3.24 -3.70 11.30
C LYS A 182 3.78 -4.39 10.05
N ILE A 183 2.86 -4.95 9.23
CA ILE A 183 3.30 -5.78 8.11
C ILE A 183 3.78 -4.98 6.90
N MET A 184 3.27 -3.75 6.66
CA MET A 184 3.75 -2.93 5.56
C MET A 184 5.21 -2.49 5.76
N PRO A 185 5.62 -1.90 6.92
CA PRO A 185 7.01 -1.62 7.20
C PRO A 185 7.90 -2.87 7.13
N HIS A 186 7.45 -4.00 7.69
CA HIS A 186 8.20 -5.25 7.66
C HIS A 186 8.41 -5.77 6.24
N ALA A 187 7.37 -5.74 5.38
CA ALA A 187 7.51 -6.13 3.98
C ALA A 187 8.52 -5.26 3.22
N ILE A 188 8.51 -3.93 3.47
CA ILE A 188 9.47 -2.99 2.87
C ILE A 188 10.89 -3.34 3.33
N ASP A 189 11.11 -3.60 4.61
CA ASP A 189 12.42 -3.97 5.15
C ASP A 189 12.94 -5.28 4.55
N LEU A 190 12.10 -6.31 4.48
CA LEU A 190 12.45 -7.59 3.85
C LEU A 190 12.88 -7.41 2.38
N ILE A 191 12.14 -6.60 1.61
CA ILE A 191 12.47 -6.34 0.20
C ILE A 191 13.78 -5.53 0.10
N ALA A 192 13.94 -4.50 0.93
CA ALA A 192 15.13 -3.64 0.94
C ALA A 192 16.42 -4.41 1.22
N ASN A 193 16.32 -5.50 1.97
CA ASN A 193 17.45 -6.34 2.35
C ASN A 193 17.58 -7.60 1.47
N GLY A 194 16.86 -7.68 0.34
CA GLY A 194 16.96 -8.77 -0.63
C GLY A 194 16.44 -10.12 -0.11
N ARG A 195 15.59 -10.11 0.92
CA ARG A 195 15.05 -11.30 1.60
C ARG A 195 13.75 -11.82 1.00
N VAL A 196 13.31 -11.26 -0.12
CA VAL A 196 12.05 -11.62 -0.79
C VAL A 196 12.32 -11.98 -2.23
N SER A 197 11.90 -13.18 -2.65
CA SER A 197 11.82 -13.60 -4.05
C SER A 197 10.41 -14.06 -4.40
N VAL A 198 10.13 -14.15 -5.70
CA VAL A 198 8.84 -14.68 -6.21
C VAL A 198 9.15 -15.85 -7.14
N GLU A 199 8.67 -17.05 -6.78
CA GLU A 199 8.86 -18.28 -7.52
C GLU A 199 7.49 -18.94 -7.77
N ASP A 200 7.19 -19.25 -9.02
CA ASP A 200 5.91 -19.86 -9.43
C ASP A 200 4.66 -19.15 -8.85
N GLY A 201 4.69 -17.81 -8.78
CA GLY A 201 3.60 -17.01 -8.23
C GLY A 201 3.50 -16.95 -6.70
N HIS A 202 4.45 -17.56 -5.99
CA HIS A 202 4.51 -17.55 -4.53
C HIS A 202 5.71 -16.73 -4.05
N VAL A 203 5.51 -16.04 -2.93
CA VAL A 203 6.60 -15.31 -2.27
C VAL A 203 7.39 -16.27 -1.39
N ILE A 204 8.70 -16.23 -1.55
CA ILE A 204 9.66 -16.90 -0.67
C ILE A 204 10.35 -15.84 0.17
N ILE A 205 10.37 -16.03 1.48
CA ILE A 205 11.05 -15.14 2.44
C ILE A 205 12.25 -15.90 3.03
N ASP A 206 13.43 -15.28 2.91
CA ASP A 206 14.63 -15.75 3.63
C ASP A 206 14.56 -15.28 5.09
N GLU A 207 14.40 -16.23 6.01
CA GLU A 207 14.27 -15.98 7.45
C GLU A 207 15.63 -15.81 8.17
N LYS A 208 16.75 -15.75 7.46
CA LYS A 208 18.10 -15.63 8.05
C LYS A 208 18.38 -14.26 8.66
#